data_1df7741ef04197948e80abd2cd76e07b
#
_entry.id   1df7741ef04197948e80abd2cd76e07b
#
_cell.length_a   1.000
_cell.length_b   1.000
_cell.length_c   1.000
_cell.angle_alpha   90.00
_cell.angle_beta   90.00
_cell.angle_gamma   90.00
#
_symmetry.space_group_name_H-M   'P 1'
#
loop_
_entity.id
_entity.type
_entity.pdbx_description
1 polymer ?
#
loop_
_entity_poly.entity_id
_entity_poly.type
_entity_poly.pdbx_seq_one_letter_code
_entity_poly.pdbx_strand_id
1 'polypeptide(L)'
;MKAVVVYEAGGAEKLVYQDVAMPELKSGWSLVKVKGFGINHSEIFTREGKSPSVKFPRILGIECVGVIEKTTDAKSLPVGQKVVSIMGEMGRAFDGSYAEYVLLPNEQIYPVETKLSWTELATIPETYYTAYGSLQNLQLTEMDTVLVRGATSGVGIAFLKLAKAKFPNLVVDGTSRDMTKNEMLLTAGFSDIVEDLDGELQTDKAYTKIFELIGPATIKDSFHHLKERGILCSTGQLGGKWYLEAFEPIMDIQKNSYLTSFYSGNVDGEKLNELLRFISELNIEIKPEKILKLEEIQQAHEYLQSKHSFGKIIVLV
;
A
#
# COMPACT_ATOMS: atom_id res chain seq x y z
N MET A 1 12.47 24.52 3.31
CA MET A 1 12.24 23.21 3.87
C MET A 1 13.06 22.16 3.14
N LYS A 2 13.40 21.05 3.80
CA LYS A 2 14.02 19.90 3.12
C LYS A 2 12.97 19.13 2.34
N ALA A 3 13.34 18.69 1.13
CA ALA A 3 12.51 17.84 0.27
C ALA A 3 13.36 17.00 -0.68
N VAL A 4 12.74 15.99 -1.27
CA VAL A 4 13.36 15.15 -2.31
C VAL A 4 12.66 15.43 -3.64
N VAL A 5 13.39 15.98 -4.58
CA VAL A 5 12.88 16.39 -5.89
C VAL A 5 13.38 15.44 -6.97
N VAL A 6 12.49 15.01 -7.85
CA VAL A 6 12.81 14.29 -9.08
C VAL A 6 12.66 15.26 -10.24
N TYR A 7 13.77 15.50 -10.97
CA TYR A 7 13.81 16.44 -12.09
C TYR A 7 13.52 15.78 -13.44
N GLU A 8 13.80 14.50 -13.55
CA GLU A 8 13.58 13.69 -14.74
C GLU A 8 13.41 12.21 -14.35
N ALA A 9 12.79 11.42 -15.20
CA ALA A 9 12.62 9.99 -14.97
C ALA A 9 13.97 9.26 -14.92
N GLY A 10 14.08 8.23 -14.05
CA GLY A 10 15.29 7.41 -13.96
C GLY A 10 15.34 6.51 -12.72
N GLY A 11 16.55 6.08 -12.37
CA GLY A 11 16.83 5.25 -11.21
C GLY A 11 16.75 6.02 -9.88
N ALA A 12 17.09 5.35 -8.76
CA ALA A 12 17.01 5.95 -7.43
C ALA A 12 17.90 7.20 -7.27
N GLU A 13 18.97 7.32 -8.07
CA GLU A 13 19.87 8.47 -8.13
C GLU A 13 19.20 9.79 -8.56
N LYS A 14 17.99 9.70 -9.15
CA LYS A 14 17.19 10.88 -9.52
C LYS A 14 16.42 11.50 -8.35
N LEU A 15 16.42 10.86 -7.19
CA LEU A 15 15.84 11.39 -5.95
C LEU A 15 16.85 12.36 -5.30
N VAL A 16 16.68 13.67 -5.53
CA VAL A 16 17.63 14.70 -5.07
C VAL A 16 17.12 15.33 -3.78
N TYR A 17 17.79 15.03 -2.65
CA TYR A 17 17.54 15.67 -1.35
C TYR A 17 18.15 17.08 -1.32
N GLN A 18 17.33 18.09 -1.07
CA GLN A 18 17.74 19.49 -1.13
C GLN A 18 16.83 20.44 -0.34
N ASP A 19 17.24 21.71 -0.24
CA ASP A 19 16.39 22.79 0.22
C ASP A 19 15.49 23.29 -0.90
N VAL A 20 14.20 23.46 -0.60
CA VAL A 20 13.19 24.06 -1.48
C VAL A 20 12.41 25.13 -0.73
N ALA A 21 11.72 26.00 -1.46
CA ALA A 21 10.80 26.98 -0.86
C ALA A 21 9.65 26.27 -0.11
N MET A 22 9.19 26.88 0.98
CA MET A 22 7.98 26.44 1.67
C MET A 22 6.77 26.68 0.76
N PRO A 23 5.85 25.68 0.60
CA PRO A 23 4.63 25.91 -0.17
C PRO A 23 3.77 27.03 0.44
N GLU A 24 3.23 27.88 -0.42
CA GLU A 24 2.31 28.93 0.00
C GLU A 24 0.90 28.38 0.17
N LEU A 25 0.26 28.75 1.28
CA LEU A 25 -1.12 28.37 1.57
C LEU A 25 -2.07 28.97 0.52
N LYS A 26 -2.99 28.17 -0.02
CA LYS A 26 -4.02 28.60 -0.96
C LYS A 26 -5.41 28.15 -0.52
N SER A 27 -6.43 28.86 -0.96
CA SER A 27 -7.83 28.56 -0.60
C SER A 27 -8.21 27.10 -0.86
N GLY A 28 -8.88 26.45 0.07
CA GLY A 28 -9.28 25.04 -0.01
C GLY A 28 -8.15 24.03 0.27
N TRP A 29 -6.97 24.50 0.70
CA TRP A 29 -5.80 23.69 0.97
C TRP A 29 -5.27 23.94 2.38
N SER A 30 -4.58 22.95 2.93
CA SER A 30 -3.89 23.07 4.21
C SER A 30 -2.45 22.54 4.12
N LEU A 31 -1.57 23.15 4.90
CA LEU A 31 -0.17 22.73 5.02
C LEU A 31 -0.04 21.73 6.16
N VAL A 32 0.45 20.56 5.85
CA VAL A 32 0.73 19.48 6.80
C VAL A 32 2.22 19.44 7.08
N LYS A 33 2.61 19.49 8.35
CA LYS A 33 3.96 19.15 8.79
C LYS A 33 4.08 17.63 8.83
N VAL A 34 4.83 17.07 7.91
CA VAL A 34 5.03 15.62 7.76
C VAL A 34 5.81 15.08 8.95
N LYS A 35 5.39 13.94 9.49
CA LYS A 35 6.06 13.17 10.54
C LYS A 35 6.59 11.85 10.04
N GLY A 36 6.03 11.36 8.94
CA GLY A 36 6.48 10.16 8.27
C GLY A 36 5.54 9.76 7.13
N PHE A 37 6.02 8.85 6.32
CA PHE A 37 5.30 8.26 5.19
C PHE A 37 5.87 6.88 4.85
N GLY A 38 5.10 6.07 4.16
CA GLY A 38 5.58 4.81 3.61
C GLY A 38 6.07 4.95 2.18
N ILE A 39 6.92 4.03 1.76
CA ILE A 39 7.36 3.90 0.37
C ILE A 39 6.55 2.82 -0.32
N ASN A 40 6.09 3.08 -1.55
CA ASN A 40 5.28 2.17 -2.34
C ASN A 40 5.87 1.98 -3.75
N HIS A 41 5.53 0.87 -4.42
CA HIS A 41 5.93 0.64 -5.82
C HIS A 41 5.37 1.69 -6.79
N SER A 42 4.27 2.34 -6.39
CA SER A 42 3.67 3.45 -7.14
C SER A 42 4.65 4.61 -7.38
N GLU A 43 5.40 5.00 -6.35
CA GLU A 43 6.41 6.06 -6.48
C GLU A 43 7.62 5.62 -7.31
N ILE A 44 7.97 4.32 -7.23
CA ILE A 44 9.01 3.76 -8.12
C ILE A 44 8.57 3.85 -9.57
N PHE A 45 7.36 3.42 -9.90
CA PHE A 45 6.82 3.53 -11.25
C PHE A 45 6.76 4.99 -11.74
N THR A 46 6.36 5.89 -10.86
CA THR A 46 6.32 7.34 -11.20
C THR A 46 7.72 7.88 -11.45
N ARG A 47 8.67 7.58 -10.56
CA ARG A 47 10.09 7.99 -10.73
C ARG A 47 10.68 7.47 -12.04
N GLU A 48 10.36 6.23 -12.42
CA GLU A 48 10.81 5.60 -13.67
C GLU A 48 10.10 6.11 -14.93
N GLY A 49 9.17 7.06 -14.80
CA GLY A 49 8.43 7.63 -15.94
C GLY A 49 7.27 6.77 -16.45
N LYS A 50 6.86 5.75 -15.67
CA LYS A 50 5.75 4.84 -16.03
C LYS A 50 4.37 5.42 -15.69
N SER A 51 4.31 6.67 -15.19
CA SER A 51 3.07 7.43 -14.93
C SER A 51 3.00 8.61 -15.91
N PRO A 52 2.39 8.43 -17.10
CA PRO A 52 2.50 9.41 -18.21
C PRO A 52 1.91 10.78 -17.91
N SER A 53 0.99 10.89 -16.95
CA SER A 53 0.39 12.16 -16.52
C SER A 53 1.31 13.01 -15.64
N VAL A 54 2.37 12.43 -15.08
CA VAL A 54 3.27 13.14 -14.17
C VAL A 54 4.29 13.96 -14.94
N LYS A 55 4.42 15.23 -14.56
CA LYS A 55 5.41 16.17 -15.11
C LYS A 55 6.47 16.46 -14.06
N PHE A 56 7.74 16.30 -14.44
CA PHE A 56 8.87 16.72 -13.63
C PHE A 56 9.20 18.20 -13.87
N PRO A 57 9.81 18.93 -12.88
CA PRO A 57 10.19 18.43 -11.57
C PRO A 57 8.98 18.12 -10.67
N ARG A 58 9.14 17.12 -9.78
CA ARG A 58 8.10 16.69 -8.85
C ARG A 58 8.70 16.19 -7.53
N ILE A 59 8.10 16.57 -6.39
CA ILE A 59 8.29 15.90 -5.12
C ILE A 59 7.29 14.73 -5.08
N LEU A 60 7.80 13.51 -4.97
CA LEU A 60 6.97 12.29 -4.94
C LEU A 60 6.35 12.06 -3.55
N GLY A 61 5.69 10.91 -3.38
CA GLY A 61 5.07 10.46 -2.14
C GLY A 61 3.54 10.58 -2.22
N ILE A 62 2.86 9.42 -2.10
CA ILE A 62 1.40 9.30 -2.25
C ILE A 62 0.67 9.15 -0.92
N GLU A 63 1.39 9.16 0.20
CA GLU A 63 0.83 9.06 1.55
C GLU A 63 1.64 9.86 2.55
N CYS A 64 1.01 10.33 3.60
CA CYS A 64 1.71 10.88 4.76
C CYS A 64 0.89 10.81 6.04
N VAL A 65 1.62 10.90 7.16
CA VAL A 65 1.07 11.19 8.48
C VAL A 65 1.75 12.43 9.03
N GLY A 66 1.00 13.24 9.76
CA GLY A 66 1.55 14.50 10.27
C GLY A 66 0.56 15.27 11.10
N VAL A 67 0.84 16.55 11.24
CA VAL A 67 -0.03 17.52 11.95
C VAL A 67 -0.31 18.71 11.05
N ILE A 68 -1.50 19.28 11.19
CA ILE A 68 -1.84 20.53 10.51
C ILE A 68 -0.94 21.66 11.01
N GLU A 69 -0.17 22.27 10.13
CA GLU A 69 0.70 23.42 10.40
C GLU A 69 -0.03 24.75 10.11
N LYS A 70 -0.69 24.83 8.95
CA LYS A 70 -1.54 25.96 8.55
C LYS A 70 -2.76 25.44 7.79
N THR A 71 -3.89 26.11 7.94
CA THR A 71 -5.14 25.67 7.31
C THR A 71 -5.97 26.83 6.80
N THR A 72 -6.79 26.54 5.79
CA THR A 72 -7.89 27.41 5.34
C THR A 72 -9.25 26.93 5.85
N ASP A 73 -9.30 25.84 6.63
CA ASP A 73 -10.51 25.32 7.29
C ASP A 73 -10.19 24.96 8.75
N ALA A 74 -10.06 25.99 9.58
CA ALA A 74 -9.74 25.79 10.99
C ALA A 74 -10.84 25.09 11.82
N LYS A 75 -12.05 24.97 11.25
CA LYS A 75 -13.15 24.25 11.90
C LYS A 75 -12.98 22.74 11.79
N SER A 76 -12.69 22.24 10.59
CA SER A 76 -12.56 20.80 10.31
C SER A 76 -11.12 20.31 10.50
N LEU A 77 -10.15 21.19 10.28
CA LEU A 77 -8.70 20.88 10.29
C LEU A 77 -7.95 21.90 11.17
N PRO A 78 -8.17 21.91 12.50
CA PRO A 78 -7.48 22.86 13.39
C PRO A 78 -5.97 22.61 13.42
N VAL A 79 -5.18 23.67 13.57
CA VAL A 79 -3.72 23.59 13.71
C VAL A 79 -3.35 22.66 14.86
N GLY A 80 -2.37 21.77 14.63
CA GLY A 80 -1.94 20.74 15.57
C GLY A 80 -2.74 19.42 15.48
N GLN A 81 -3.84 19.37 14.71
CA GLN A 81 -4.61 18.13 14.50
C GLN A 81 -3.73 17.06 13.85
N LYS A 82 -3.72 15.86 14.44
CA LYS A 82 -3.08 14.67 13.84
C LYS A 82 -3.91 14.23 12.64
N VAL A 83 -3.24 14.03 11.50
CA VAL A 83 -3.88 13.73 10.23
C VAL A 83 -3.14 12.64 9.44
N VAL A 84 -3.88 12.00 8.56
CA VAL A 84 -3.40 11.06 7.52
C VAL A 84 -3.84 11.59 6.18
N SER A 85 -3.04 11.37 5.13
CA SER A 85 -3.46 11.55 3.74
C SER A 85 -2.96 10.39 2.91
N ILE A 86 -3.77 9.96 1.93
CA ILE A 86 -3.49 8.81 1.05
C ILE A 86 -3.93 9.18 -0.35
N MET A 87 -3.10 8.89 -1.37
CA MET A 87 -3.43 9.00 -2.78
C MET A 87 -3.88 10.41 -3.21
N GLY A 88 -5.01 10.56 -3.88
CA GLY A 88 -5.60 11.85 -4.28
C GLY A 88 -4.71 12.68 -5.19
N GLU A 89 -3.91 12.05 -6.05
CA GLU A 89 -2.94 12.70 -6.95
C GLU A 89 -1.75 13.39 -6.23
N MET A 90 -1.59 13.20 -4.91
CA MET A 90 -0.41 13.61 -4.16
C MET A 90 0.85 12.94 -4.74
N GLY A 91 1.91 13.71 -4.97
CA GLY A 91 3.14 13.24 -5.62
C GLY A 91 3.04 13.01 -7.12
N ARG A 92 1.87 13.32 -7.74
CA ARG A 92 1.60 13.17 -9.17
C ARG A 92 1.17 14.49 -9.82
N ALA A 93 -0.07 14.93 -9.61
CA ALA A 93 -0.57 16.20 -10.15
C ALA A 93 0.00 17.42 -9.39
N PHE A 94 0.31 17.25 -8.12
CA PHE A 94 0.95 18.24 -7.25
C PHE A 94 2.02 17.57 -6.37
N ASP A 95 2.83 18.37 -5.69
CA ASP A 95 3.95 17.87 -4.88
C ASP A 95 3.47 17.02 -3.70
N GLY A 96 4.19 15.94 -3.45
CA GLY A 96 3.86 14.91 -2.47
C GLY A 96 4.64 15.02 -1.16
N SER A 97 4.61 13.91 -0.43
CA SER A 97 5.03 13.84 0.97
C SER A 97 6.55 13.66 1.19
N TYR A 98 7.37 13.50 0.15
CA TYR A 98 8.82 13.38 0.32
C TYR A 98 9.47 14.70 0.70
N ALA A 99 8.95 15.33 1.76
CA ALA A 99 9.35 16.65 2.25
C ALA A 99 8.98 16.83 3.73
N GLU A 100 9.55 17.85 4.39
CA GLU A 100 9.18 18.24 5.75
C GLU A 100 7.72 18.76 5.85
N TYR A 101 7.21 19.32 4.75
CA TYR A 101 5.85 19.86 4.67
C TYR A 101 5.24 19.52 3.31
N VAL A 102 3.96 19.23 3.30
CA VAL A 102 3.17 19.00 2.09
C VAL A 102 1.90 19.86 2.12
N LEU A 103 1.57 20.48 0.98
CA LEU A 103 0.35 21.24 0.80
C LEU A 103 -0.70 20.36 0.13
N LEU A 104 -1.83 20.15 0.79
CA LEU A 104 -2.86 19.20 0.38
C LEU A 104 -4.24 19.87 0.27
N PRO A 105 -5.11 19.43 -0.66
CA PRO A 105 -6.53 19.78 -0.64
C PRO A 105 -7.16 19.35 0.71
N ASN A 106 -7.99 20.21 1.30
CA ASN A 106 -8.61 19.91 2.60
C ASN A 106 -9.40 18.60 2.59
N GLU A 107 -10.06 18.27 1.47
CA GLU A 107 -10.83 17.05 1.28
C GLU A 107 -10.01 15.76 1.25
N GLN A 108 -8.69 15.86 1.07
CA GLN A 108 -7.75 14.74 1.07
C GLN A 108 -6.97 14.61 2.38
N ILE A 109 -7.38 15.34 3.40
CA ILE A 109 -6.77 15.33 4.74
C ILE A 109 -7.77 14.71 5.71
N TYR A 110 -7.39 13.60 6.31
CA TYR A 110 -8.25 12.82 7.19
C TYR A 110 -7.80 12.98 8.65
N PRO A 111 -8.55 13.70 9.50
CA PRO A 111 -8.31 13.77 10.93
C PRO A 111 -8.38 12.39 11.57
N VAL A 112 -7.43 12.08 12.45
CA VAL A 112 -7.39 10.81 13.17
C VAL A 112 -7.15 11.03 14.66
N GLU A 113 -7.80 10.16 15.47
CA GLU A 113 -7.56 10.06 16.90
C GLU A 113 -6.94 8.68 17.18
N THR A 114 -5.66 8.64 17.49
CA THR A 114 -4.95 7.40 17.73
C THR A 114 -3.80 7.59 18.71
N LYS A 115 -3.52 6.54 19.50
CA LYS A 115 -2.38 6.45 20.41
C LYS A 115 -1.11 5.91 19.71
N LEU A 116 -1.22 5.48 18.45
CA LEU A 116 -0.08 4.99 17.70
C LEU A 116 1.03 6.04 17.63
N SER A 117 2.26 5.60 17.77
CA SER A 117 3.46 6.39 17.50
C SER A 117 3.50 6.82 16.02
N TRP A 118 4.33 7.81 15.69
CA TRP A 118 4.49 8.22 14.29
C TRP A 118 5.04 7.10 13.40
N THR A 119 5.89 6.23 13.95
CA THR A 119 6.43 5.05 13.27
C THR A 119 5.32 4.07 12.90
N GLU A 120 4.47 3.72 13.86
CA GLU A 120 3.34 2.83 13.64
C GLU A 120 2.34 3.46 12.66
N LEU A 121 1.98 4.73 12.89
CA LEU A 121 1.00 5.41 12.05
C LEU A 121 1.50 5.56 10.60
N ALA A 122 2.79 5.88 10.37
CA ALA A 122 3.37 5.98 9.03
C ALA A 122 3.40 4.64 8.27
N THR A 123 3.27 3.51 8.98
CA THR A 123 3.20 2.18 8.37
C THR A 123 1.82 1.88 7.76
N ILE A 124 0.78 2.59 8.21
CA ILE A 124 -0.63 2.23 7.96
C ILE A 124 -1.17 2.75 6.62
N PRO A 125 -1.00 4.02 6.19
CA PRO A 125 -1.94 4.67 5.28
C PRO A 125 -2.26 3.84 4.04
N GLU A 126 -1.43 3.85 3.00
CA GLU A 126 -1.71 3.10 1.77
C GLU A 126 -1.78 1.58 2.00
N THR A 127 -0.87 1.06 2.81
CA THR A 127 -0.64 -0.38 2.95
C THR A 127 -1.78 -1.09 3.70
N TYR A 128 -2.12 -0.63 4.90
CA TYR A 128 -3.18 -1.24 5.69
C TYR A 128 -4.58 -0.86 5.21
N TYR A 129 -4.76 0.36 4.67
CA TYR A 129 -6.03 0.77 4.09
C TYR A 129 -6.40 -0.11 2.88
N THR A 130 -5.43 -0.36 2.01
CA THR A 130 -5.58 -1.28 0.87
C THR A 130 -5.88 -2.71 1.32
N ALA A 131 -5.13 -3.22 2.29
CA ALA A 131 -5.34 -4.55 2.83
C ALA A 131 -6.71 -4.70 3.51
N TYR A 132 -7.14 -3.69 4.28
CA TYR A 132 -8.43 -3.70 4.98
C TYR A 132 -9.62 -3.67 4.02
N GLY A 133 -9.58 -2.80 3.01
CA GLY A 133 -10.64 -2.76 2.00
C GLY A 133 -10.73 -4.06 1.19
N SER A 134 -9.59 -4.66 0.87
CA SER A 134 -9.54 -5.96 0.18
C SER A 134 -10.06 -7.10 1.07
N LEU A 135 -9.74 -7.07 2.36
CA LEU A 135 -10.28 -8.03 3.34
C LEU A 135 -11.82 -7.98 3.40
N GLN A 136 -12.40 -6.77 3.37
CA GLN A 136 -13.85 -6.58 3.32
C GLN A 136 -14.43 -7.14 2.02
N ASN A 137 -13.81 -6.85 0.86
CA ASN A 137 -14.27 -7.32 -0.44
C ASN A 137 -14.19 -8.85 -0.61
N LEU A 138 -13.23 -9.50 0.06
CA LEU A 138 -13.10 -10.96 0.09
C LEU A 138 -14.16 -11.63 0.95
N GLN A 139 -14.86 -10.90 1.83
CA GLN A 139 -15.94 -11.43 2.69
C GLN A 139 -15.48 -12.67 3.48
N LEU A 140 -14.33 -12.55 4.16
CA LEU A 140 -13.71 -13.68 4.87
C LEU A 140 -14.58 -14.21 6.00
N THR A 141 -14.56 -15.54 6.14
CA THR A 141 -15.11 -16.31 7.26
C THR A 141 -14.02 -17.21 7.86
N GLU A 142 -14.26 -17.78 9.03
CA GLU A 142 -13.32 -18.71 9.68
C GLU A 142 -13.06 -20.00 8.88
N MET A 143 -13.99 -20.37 7.98
CA MET A 143 -13.91 -21.59 7.17
C MET A 143 -13.15 -21.42 5.87
N ASP A 144 -12.70 -20.21 5.56
CA ASP A 144 -12.02 -19.95 4.30
C ASP A 144 -10.58 -20.47 4.29
N THR A 145 -10.12 -20.81 3.10
CA THR A 145 -8.71 -21.01 2.79
C THR A 145 -8.27 -19.91 1.85
N VAL A 146 -7.26 -19.15 2.25
CA VAL A 146 -6.87 -17.90 1.57
C VAL A 146 -5.49 -18.07 0.96
N LEU A 147 -5.31 -17.59 -0.28
CA LEU A 147 -4.00 -17.36 -0.87
C LEU A 147 -3.72 -15.86 -0.96
N VAL A 148 -2.56 -15.43 -0.50
CA VAL A 148 -2.03 -14.07 -0.72
C VAL A 148 -0.96 -14.15 -1.80
N ARG A 149 -1.28 -13.72 -3.01
CA ARG A 149 -0.34 -13.66 -4.12
C ARG A 149 0.43 -12.36 -4.09
N GLY A 150 1.76 -12.43 -3.88
CA GLY A 150 2.61 -11.29 -3.56
C GLY A 150 2.79 -11.10 -2.03
N ALA A 151 2.91 -12.19 -1.29
CA ALA A 151 2.92 -12.23 0.17
C ALA A 151 4.07 -11.45 0.82
N THR A 152 5.23 -11.32 0.17
CA THR A 152 6.39 -10.58 0.68
C THR A 152 6.21 -9.05 0.68
N SER A 153 5.17 -8.54 0.01
CA SER A 153 4.91 -7.11 -0.04
C SER A 153 4.35 -6.56 1.28
N GLY A 154 4.50 -5.25 1.49
CA GLY A 154 3.91 -4.58 2.65
C GLY A 154 2.41 -4.82 2.77
N VAL A 155 1.68 -4.78 1.64
CA VAL A 155 0.22 -5.02 1.60
C VAL A 155 -0.11 -6.49 1.91
N GLY A 156 0.70 -7.45 1.42
CA GLY A 156 0.52 -8.87 1.72
C GLY A 156 0.70 -9.18 3.21
N ILE A 157 1.73 -8.63 3.83
CA ILE A 157 1.98 -8.77 5.29
C ILE A 157 0.87 -8.07 6.10
N ALA A 158 0.43 -6.87 5.69
CA ALA A 158 -0.66 -6.16 6.36
C ALA A 158 -1.97 -6.96 6.29
N PHE A 159 -2.31 -7.52 5.13
CA PHE A 159 -3.47 -8.37 4.96
C PHE A 159 -3.43 -9.60 5.88
N LEU A 160 -2.29 -10.30 5.93
CA LEU A 160 -2.11 -11.45 6.82
C LEU A 160 -2.37 -11.07 8.28
N LYS A 161 -1.78 -9.96 8.76
CA LYS A 161 -1.97 -9.49 10.14
C LYS A 161 -3.43 -9.16 10.45
N LEU A 162 -4.12 -8.44 9.56
CA LEU A 162 -5.54 -8.10 9.70
C LEU A 162 -6.43 -9.35 9.69
N ALA A 163 -6.18 -10.28 8.75
CA ALA A 163 -6.96 -11.51 8.61
C ALA A 163 -6.79 -12.44 9.82
N LYS A 164 -5.56 -12.65 10.28
CA LYS A 164 -5.26 -13.49 11.45
C LYS A 164 -5.73 -12.88 12.77
N ALA A 165 -5.71 -11.54 12.90
CA ALA A 165 -6.27 -10.88 14.07
C ALA A 165 -7.79 -11.07 14.16
N LYS A 166 -8.50 -11.04 13.02
CA LYS A 166 -9.95 -11.28 12.97
C LYS A 166 -10.31 -12.76 13.13
N PHE A 167 -9.53 -13.63 12.51
CA PHE A 167 -9.75 -15.08 12.45
C PHE A 167 -8.43 -15.81 12.77
N PRO A 168 -8.11 -16.04 14.04
CA PRO A 168 -6.79 -16.58 14.45
C PRO A 168 -6.44 -17.94 13.82
N ASN A 169 -7.43 -18.78 13.54
CA ASN A 169 -7.25 -20.11 12.96
C ASN A 169 -7.37 -20.16 11.43
N LEU A 170 -7.57 -19.01 10.78
CA LEU A 170 -7.73 -18.93 9.32
C LEU A 170 -6.46 -19.48 8.64
N VAL A 171 -6.65 -20.36 7.67
CA VAL A 171 -5.56 -20.84 6.81
C VAL A 171 -5.25 -19.76 5.77
N VAL A 172 -4.04 -19.21 5.83
CA VAL A 172 -3.57 -18.19 4.89
C VAL A 172 -2.23 -18.64 4.34
N ASP A 173 -2.21 -19.09 3.10
CA ASP A 173 -1.00 -19.40 2.37
C ASP A 173 -0.47 -18.15 1.66
N GLY A 174 0.84 -18.04 1.54
CA GLY A 174 1.49 -16.95 0.82
C GLY A 174 2.21 -17.44 -0.42
N THR A 175 2.50 -16.53 -1.38
CA THR A 175 3.37 -16.89 -2.51
C THR A 175 4.70 -16.17 -2.46
N SER A 176 5.74 -16.82 -3.00
CA SER A 176 7.05 -16.23 -3.22
C SER A 176 7.65 -16.72 -4.54
N ARG A 177 8.32 -15.82 -5.25
CA ARG A 177 9.18 -16.15 -6.40
C ARG A 177 10.58 -16.60 -5.97
N ASP A 178 10.94 -16.30 -4.74
CA ASP A 178 12.23 -16.60 -4.13
C ASP A 178 11.99 -17.42 -2.87
N MET A 179 12.18 -18.73 -2.99
CA MET A 179 11.91 -19.68 -1.92
C MET A 179 12.90 -19.56 -0.75
N THR A 180 13.97 -18.75 -0.87
CA THR A 180 14.83 -18.43 0.28
C THR A 180 14.12 -17.57 1.33
N LYS A 181 12.98 -16.95 0.98
CA LYS A 181 12.13 -16.16 1.90
C LYS A 181 11.08 -16.98 2.65
N ASN A 182 11.01 -18.29 2.44
CA ASN A 182 9.98 -19.13 3.06
C ASN A 182 9.96 -19.04 4.56
N GLU A 183 11.13 -19.14 5.20
CA GLU A 183 11.23 -19.06 6.66
C GLU A 183 10.72 -17.72 7.20
N MET A 184 11.02 -16.61 6.51
CA MET A 184 10.52 -15.28 6.88
C MET A 184 8.99 -15.20 6.78
N LEU A 185 8.40 -15.74 5.72
CA LEU A 185 6.95 -15.75 5.52
C LEU A 185 6.23 -16.65 6.53
N LEU A 186 6.76 -17.84 6.81
CA LEU A 186 6.22 -18.73 7.86
C LEU A 186 6.32 -18.07 9.24
N THR A 187 7.44 -17.41 9.55
CA THR A 187 7.63 -16.65 10.79
C THR A 187 6.66 -15.47 10.89
N ALA A 188 6.31 -14.82 9.76
CA ALA A 188 5.32 -13.76 9.73
C ALA A 188 3.89 -14.26 10.00
N GLY A 189 3.63 -15.59 9.89
CA GLY A 189 2.37 -16.23 10.26
C GLY A 189 1.60 -16.84 9.09
N PHE A 190 2.16 -16.92 7.88
CA PHE A 190 1.57 -17.71 6.78
C PHE A 190 1.55 -19.19 7.14
N SER A 191 0.51 -19.89 6.70
CA SER A 191 0.31 -21.32 7.00
C SER A 191 1.18 -22.22 6.14
N ASP A 192 1.38 -21.84 4.87
CA ASP A 192 2.25 -22.50 3.90
C ASP A 192 2.70 -21.49 2.84
N ILE A 193 3.75 -21.83 2.08
CA ILE A 193 4.30 -20.99 1.02
C ILE A 193 4.29 -21.74 -0.30
N VAL A 194 3.64 -21.14 -1.29
CA VAL A 194 3.55 -21.64 -2.66
C VAL A 194 4.56 -20.88 -3.53
N GLU A 195 5.34 -21.61 -4.30
CA GLU A 195 6.22 -21.02 -5.31
C GLU A 195 5.39 -20.42 -6.46
N ASP A 196 5.70 -19.18 -6.85
CA ASP A 196 5.12 -18.48 -8.00
C ASP A 196 6.22 -18.36 -9.07
N LEU A 197 6.31 -19.35 -9.94
CA LEU A 197 7.34 -19.42 -10.97
C LEU A 197 6.80 -18.87 -12.28
N ASP A 198 7.40 -17.79 -12.76
CA ASP A 198 7.03 -17.13 -14.03
C ASP A 198 5.54 -16.76 -14.16
N GLY A 199 4.86 -16.54 -13.02
CA GLY A 199 3.44 -16.19 -12.97
C GLY A 199 2.49 -17.39 -12.93
N GLU A 200 3.02 -18.60 -12.72
CA GLU A 200 2.27 -19.84 -12.52
C GLU A 200 2.52 -20.39 -11.11
N LEU A 201 1.44 -20.71 -10.40
CA LEU A 201 1.52 -21.28 -9.05
C LEU A 201 1.90 -22.75 -9.10
N GLN A 202 2.97 -23.11 -8.42
CA GLN A 202 3.48 -24.48 -8.38
C GLN A 202 2.76 -25.29 -7.28
N THR A 203 1.46 -25.52 -7.46
CA THR A 203 0.61 -26.24 -6.51
C THR A 203 -0.68 -26.76 -7.15
N ASP A 204 -1.20 -27.89 -6.65
CA ASP A 204 -2.55 -28.39 -6.98
C ASP A 204 -3.62 -27.88 -5.99
N LYS A 205 -3.23 -27.07 -4.98
CA LYS A 205 -4.16 -26.52 -4.01
C LYS A 205 -5.17 -25.59 -4.66
N ALA A 206 -6.39 -25.57 -4.13
CA ALA A 206 -7.42 -24.62 -4.48
C ALA A 206 -7.91 -23.89 -3.22
N TYR A 207 -8.21 -22.59 -3.38
CA TYR A 207 -8.54 -21.65 -2.32
C TYR A 207 -9.98 -21.14 -2.45
N THR A 208 -10.61 -20.82 -1.35
CA THR A 208 -11.93 -20.15 -1.39
C THR A 208 -11.77 -18.65 -1.67
N LYS A 209 -10.62 -18.08 -1.31
CA LYS A 209 -10.32 -16.66 -1.47
C LYS A 209 -8.88 -16.47 -1.98
N ILE A 210 -8.71 -15.57 -2.94
CA ILE A 210 -7.36 -15.16 -3.41
C ILE A 210 -7.25 -13.65 -3.32
N PHE A 211 -6.25 -13.17 -2.57
CA PHE A 211 -5.83 -11.78 -2.55
C PHE A 211 -4.68 -11.58 -3.54
N GLU A 212 -4.96 -10.92 -4.65
CA GLU A 212 -4.10 -10.82 -5.83
C GLU A 212 -3.41 -9.46 -5.89
N LEU A 213 -2.10 -9.43 -5.69
CA LEU A 213 -1.28 -8.21 -5.70
C LEU A 213 -0.36 -8.10 -6.92
N ILE A 214 -0.19 -9.19 -7.68
CA ILE A 214 0.60 -9.17 -8.91
C ILE A 214 -0.21 -8.51 -10.04
N GLY A 215 -1.51 -8.81 -10.08
CA GLY A 215 -2.47 -8.18 -10.95
C GLY A 215 -2.63 -8.83 -12.32
N PRO A 216 -2.85 -8.06 -13.42
CA PRO A 216 -3.20 -8.59 -14.73
C PRO A 216 -2.25 -9.66 -15.29
N ALA A 217 -1.01 -9.69 -14.81
CA ALA A 217 -0.02 -10.68 -15.25
C ALA A 217 -0.38 -12.12 -14.82
N THR A 218 -1.13 -12.29 -13.72
CA THR A 218 -1.33 -13.58 -13.04
C THR A 218 -2.79 -13.92 -12.74
N ILE A 219 -3.74 -13.01 -13.00
CA ILE A 219 -5.16 -13.19 -12.67
C ILE A 219 -5.74 -14.47 -13.29
N LYS A 220 -5.38 -14.80 -14.53
CA LYS A 220 -5.91 -16.01 -15.21
C LYS A 220 -5.45 -17.28 -14.50
N ASP A 221 -4.17 -17.37 -14.15
CA ASP A 221 -3.64 -18.47 -13.36
C ASP A 221 -4.28 -18.54 -11.97
N SER A 222 -4.45 -17.42 -11.30
CA SER A 222 -5.13 -17.35 -10.01
C SER A 222 -6.56 -17.93 -10.06
N PHE A 223 -7.31 -17.74 -11.15
CA PHE A 223 -8.64 -18.36 -11.31
C PHE A 223 -8.60 -19.88 -11.37
N HIS A 224 -7.56 -20.49 -11.92
CA HIS A 224 -7.40 -21.95 -11.93
C HIS A 224 -7.32 -22.53 -10.50
N HIS A 225 -6.80 -21.76 -9.56
CA HIS A 225 -6.63 -22.13 -8.16
C HIS A 225 -7.79 -21.70 -7.24
N LEU A 226 -8.89 -21.14 -7.77
CA LEU A 226 -10.10 -20.92 -7.00
C LEU A 226 -10.93 -22.19 -6.88
N LYS A 227 -11.57 -22.37 -5.72
CA LYS A 227 -12.68 -23.31 -5.54
C LYS A 227 -13.96 -22.77 -6.19
N GLU A 228 -14.96 -23.63 -6.37
CA GLU A 228 -16.26 -23.21 -6.86
C GLU A 228 -16.81 -22.07 -5.97
N ARG A 229 -17.33 -21.02 -6.61
CA ARG A 229 -17.85 -19.80 -5.98
C ARG A 229 -16.83 -19.03 -5.13
N GLY A 230 -15.53 -19.29 -5.33
CA GLY A 230 -14.46 -18.54 -4.69
C GLY A 230 -14.42 -17.09 -5.14
N ILE A 231 -13.75 -16.23 -4.34
CA ILE A 231 -13.60 -14.80 -4.64
C ILE A 231 -12.13 -14.48 -4.85
N LEU A 232 -11.82 -13.85 -5.98
CA LEU A 232 -10.52 -13.25 -6.27
C LEU A 232 -10.64 -11.74 -6.13
N CYS A 233 -9.85 -11.13 -5.24
CA CYS A 233 -9.74 -9.68 -5.10
C CYS A 233 -8.43 -9.20 -5.73
N SER A 234 -8.52 -8.59 -6.91
CA SER A 234 -7.37 -7.99 -7.60
C SER A 234 -7.18 -6.57 -7.13
N THR A 235 -6.03 -6.28 -6.52
CA THR A 235 -5.77 -4.99 -5.89
C THR A 235 -4.43 -4.40 -6.28
N GLY A 236 -3.42 -5.25 -6.56
CA GLY A 236 -2.08 -4.83 -6.91
C GLY A 236 -1.76 -4.89 -8.40
N GLN A 237 -0.63 -4.30 -8.77
CA GLN A 237 -0.08 -4.30 -10.13
C GLN A 237 1.44 -4.54 -10.10
N LEU A 238 1.91 -5.35 -9.12
CA LEU A 238 3.33 -5.66 -8.94
C LEU A 238 3.95 -6.38 -10.14
N GLY A 239 3.12 -7.03 -10.98
CA GLY A 239 3.54 -7.68 -12.23
C GLY A 239 3.85 -6.71 -13.37
N GLY A 240 3.64 -5.41 -13.17
CA GLY A 240 3.97 -4.38 -14.17
C GLY A 240 3.07 -4.39 -15.42
N LYS A 241 1.96 -5.11 -15.40
CA LYS A 241 0.90 -5.06 -16.42
C LYS A 241 -0.29 -4.29 -15.86
N TRP A 242 -0.88 -3.43 -16.71
CA TRP A 242 -1.96 -2.52 -16.31
C TRP A 242 -3.35 -2.97 -16.78
N TYR A 243 -3.39 -3.86 -17.76
CA TYR A 243 -4.62 -4.32 -18.40
C TYR A 243 -4.66 -5.84 -18.50
N LEU A 244 -5.87 -6.41 -18.42
CA LEU A 244 -6.15 -7.80 -18.76
C LEU A 244 -6.36 -7.88 -20.27
N GLU A 245 -5.34 -8.35 -20.98
CA GLU A 245 -5.44 -8.61 -22.42
C GLU A 245 -6.09 -9.96 -22.69
N ALA A 246 -6.88 -10.04 -23.77
CA ALA A 246 -7.57 -11.26 -24.19
C ALA A 246 -8.32 -11.97 -23.05
N PHE A 247 -9.02 -11.20 -22.19
CA PHE A 247 -9.82 -11.72 -21.09
C PHE A 247 -11.27 -11.88 -21.51
N GLU A 248 -11.74 -13.14 -21.51
CA GLU A 248 -13.13 -13.51 -21.79
C GLU A 248 -13.80 -13.93 -20.47
N PRO A 249 -14.68 -13.11 -19.86
CA PRO A 249 -15.20 -13.37 -18.51
C PRO A 249 -15.86 -14.75 -18.36
N ILE A 250 -16.59 -15.23 -19.37
CA ILE A 250 -17.27 -16.54 -19.29
C ILE A 250 -16.28 -17.70 -19.25
N MET A 251 -15.15 -17.57 -19.93
CA MET A 251 -14.14 -18.65 -20.01
C MET A 251 -13.07 -18.50 -18.93
N ASP A 252 -12.67 -17.27 -18.64
CA ASP A 252 -11.55 -17.02 -17.72
C ASP A 252 -11.99 -16.98 -16.24
N ILE A 253 -13.23 -16.53 -15.94
CA ILE A 253 -13.82 -16.64 -14.59
C ILE A 253 -14.44 -18.03 -14.43
N GLN A 254 -13.60 -18.97 -14.02
CA GLN A 254 -14.00 -20.38 -13.94
C GLN A 254 -14.78 -20.70 -12.66
N LYS A 255 -15.39 -21.89 -12.61
CA LYS A 255 -16.03 -22.48 -11.41
C LYS A 255 -17.06 -21.58 -10.76
N ASN A 256 -17.83 -20.79 -11.55
CA ASN A 256 -18.82 -19.84 -11.04
C ASN A 256 -18.27 -18.89 -9.96
N SER A 257 -17.00 -18.54 -10.05
CA SER A 257 -16.28 -17.70 -9.09
C SER A 257 -16.54 -16.21 -9.32
N TYR A 258 -15.96 -15.35 -8.48
CA TYR A 258 -16.18 -13.92 -8.50
C TYR A 258 -14.85 -13.18 -8.65
N LEU A 259 -14.83 -12.13 -9.48
CA LEU A 259 -13.78 -11.14 -9.53
C LEU A 259 -14.25 -9.87 -8.83
N THR A 260 -13.48 -9.42 -7.86
CA THR A 260 -13.64 -8.10 -7.23
C THR A 260 -12.32 -7.37 -7.20
N SER A 261 -12.35 -6.08 -6.87
CA SER A 261 -11.14 -5.28 -6.71
C SER A 261 -11.34 -4.26 -5.59
N PHE A 262 -10.24 -3.77 -5.04
CA PHE A 262 -10.23 -2.62 -4.15
C PHE A 262 -9.31 -1.55 -4.72
N TYR A 263 -9.82 -0.34 -4.86
CA TYR A 263 -9.06 0.83 -5.31
C TYR A 263 -8.85 1.80 -4.16
N SER A 264 -7.62 1.91 -3.68
CA SER A 264 -7.24 2.77 -2.56
C SER A 264 -7.30 4.27 -2.86
N GLY A 265 -7.46 4.66 -4.12
CA GLY A 265 -7.61 6.07 -4.51
C GLY A 265 -8.94 6.70 -4.13
N ASN A 266 -9.97 5.90 -3.87
CA ASN A 266 -11.26 6.35 -3.35
C ASN A 266 -11.22 6.28 -1.81
N VAL A 267 -10.55 7.24 -1.19
CA VAL A 267 -10.35 7.25 0.26
C VAL A 267 -11.61 7.71 0.96
N ASP A 268 -12.05 6.91 1.94
CA ASP A 268 -13.12 7.22 2.87
C ASP A 268 -12.51 7.41 4.27
N GLY A 269 -12.65 8.61 4.84
CA GLY A 269 -12.12 8.94 6.15
C GLY A 269 -12.78 8.16 7.30
N GLU A 270 -14.04 7.75 7.17
CA GLU A 270 -14.73 6.89 8.14
C GLU A 270 -14.13 5.49 8.11
N LYS A 271 -13.93 4.90 6.93
CA LYS A 271 -13.25 3.61 6.76
C LYS A 271 -11.82 3.61 7.29
N LEU A 272 -11.08 4.72 7.11
CA LEU A 272 -9.74 4.86 7.69
C LEU A 272 -9.80 4.83 9.23
N ASN A 273 -10.75 5.55 9.83
CA ASN A 273 -10.95 5.53 11.29
C ASN A 273 -11.48 4.17 11.79
N GLU A 274 -12.31 3.45 11.01
CA GLU A 274 -12.68 2.06 11.30
C GLU A 274 -11.45 1.14 11.34
N LEU A 275 -10.56 1.26 10.37
CA LEU A 275 -9.30 0.51 10.35
C LEU A 275 -8.46 0.79 11.61
N LEU A 276 -8.31 2.05 12.00
CA LEU A 276 -7.56 2.41 13.21
C LEU A 276 -8.21 1.83 14.49
N ARG A 277 -9.55 1.84 14.58
CA ARG A 277 -10.27 1.18 15.67
C ARG A 277 -10.06 -0.34 15.63
N PHE A 278 -10.17 -0.96 14.46
CA PHE A 278 -9.94 -2.40 14.28
C PHE A 278 -8.54 -2.83 14.73
N ILE A 279 -7.51 -2.04 14.36
CA ILE A 279 -6.13 -2.26 14.81
C ILE A 279 -6.02 -2.18 16.33
N SER A 280 -6.66 -1.16 16.93
CA SER A 280 -6.60 -0.94 18.38
C SER A 280 -7.37 -2.00 19.18
N GLU A 281 -8.58 -2.36 18.75
CA GLU A 281 -9.45 -3.33 19.43
C GLU A 281 -8.88 -4.74 19.42
N LEU A 282 -8.26 -5.13 18.30
CA LEU A 282 -7.63 -6.45 18.16
C LEU A 282 -6.15 -6.46 18.56
N ASN A 283 -5.63 -5.33 19.09
CA ASN A 283 -4.23 -5.19 19.51
C ASN A 283 -3.24 -5.64 18.42
N ILE A 284 -3.47 -5.23 17.17
CA ILE A 284 -2.62 -5.62 16.05
C ILE A 284 -1.28 -4.88 16.14
N GLU A 285 -0.19 -5.63 16.23
CA GLU A 285 1.15 -5.07 16.25
C GLU A 285 1.49 -4.47 14.87
N ILE A 286 1.67 -3.15 14.82
CA ILE A 286 2.10 -2.43 13.63
C ILE A 286 3.59 -2.18 13.72
N LYS A 287 4.34 -2.83 12.84
CA LYS A 287 5.80 -2.72 12.80
C LYS A 287 6.26 -2.63 11.36
N PRO A 288 6.97 -1.55 10.96
CA PRO A 288 7.62 -1.49 9.66
C PRO A 288 8.84 -2.43 9.64
N GLU A 289 9.20 -2.88 8.46
CA GLU A 289 10.42 -3.66 8.24
C GLU A 289 11.68 -2.80 8.34
N LYS A 290 11.63 -1.61 7.76
CA LYS A 290 12.70 -0.63 7.80
C LYS A 290 12.19 0.76 8.11
N ILE A 291 13.01 1.49 8.88
CA ILE A 291 12.82 2.90 9.19
C ILE A 291 14.03 3.64 8.67
N LEU A 292 13.80 4.62 7.81
CA LEU A 292 14.84 5.47 7.20
C LEU A 292 14.50 6.94 7.44
N LYS A 293 15.45 7.82 7.21
CA LYS A 293 15.26 9.27 7.24
C LYS A 293 15.01 9.81 5.83
N LEU A 294 14.49 11.03 5.72
CA LEU A 294 14.21 11.68 4.44
C LEU A 294 15.46 11.77 3.55
N GLU A 295 16.64 12.02 4.10
CA GLU A 295 17.91 12.07 3.41
C GLU A 295 18.36 10.70 2.84
N GLU A 296 17.80 9.60 3.35
CA GLU A 296 18.12 8.23 2.95
C GLU A 296 17.10 7.66 1.93
N ILE A 297 16.29 8.51 1.32
CA ILE A 297 15.20 8.10 0.42
C ILE A 297 15.67 7.26 -0.78
N GLN A 298 16.84 7.51 -1.31
CA GLN A 298 17.42 6.70 -2.38
C GLN A 298 17.57 5.24 -1.93
N GLN A 299 18.13 5.02 -0.74
CA GLN A 299 18.31 3.69 -0.14
C GLN A 299 16.95 3.00 0.11
N ALA A 300 15.90 3.77 0.47
CA ALA A 300 14.55 3.23 0.63
C ALA A 300 14.02 2.66 -0.68
N HIS A 301 14.18 3.39 -1.80
CA HIS A 301 13.76 2.94 -3.13
C HIS A 301 14.60 1.75 -3.62
N GLU A 302 15.91 1.79 -3.45
CA GLU A 302 16.82 0.68 -3.79
C GLU A 302 16.47 -0.60 -3.03
N TYR A 303 16.22 -0.48 -1.71
CA TYR A 303 15.81 -1.63 -0.91
C TYR A 303 14.48 -2.21 -1.38
N LEU A 304 13.47 -1.37 -1.64
CA LEU A 304 12.15 -1.85 -2.11
C LEU A 304 12.25 -2.58 -3.45
N GLN A 305 13.18 -2.18 -4.32
CA GLN A 305 13.44 -2.83 -5.62
C GLN A 305 14.37 -4.06 -5.52
N SER A 306 15.00 -4.26 -4.38
CA SER A 306 15.95 -5.35 -4.20
C SER A 306 15.27 -6.71 -4.01
N LYS A 307 16.03 -7.80 -4.23
CA LYS A 307 15.60 -9.16 -3.89
C LYS A 307 15.36 -9.37 -2.38
N HIS A 308 15.89 -8.50 -1.53
CA HIS A 308 15.77 -8.57 -0.06
C HIS A 308 14.54 -7.83 0.46
N SER A 309 13.78 -7.16 -0.40
CA SER A 309 12.58 -6.43 0.00
C SER A 309 11.56 -7.35 0.69
N PHE A 310 11.07 -6.90 1.85
CA PHE A 310 10.06 -7.57 2.65
C PHE A 310 9.25 -6.53 3.43
N GLY A 311 7.95 -6.75 3.60
CA GLY A 311 7.12 -5.89 4.44
C GLY A 311 7.06 -4.42 4.00
N LYS A 312 6.80 -3.52 4.95
CA LYS A 312 6.65 -2.07 4.71
C LYS A 312 7.90 -1.30 5.14
N ILE A 313 8.35 -0.42 4.26
CA ILE A 313 9.42 0.55 4.54
C ILE A 313 8.76 1.89 4.82
N ILE A 314 9.22 2.59 5.83
CA ILE A 314 8.81 3.96 6.15
C ILE A 314 9.99 4.91 6.22
N VAL A 315 9.69 6.18 6.02
CA VAL A 315 10.61 7.30 6.23
C VAL A 315 10.02 8.19 7.32
N LEU A 316 10.83 8.55 8.31
CA LEU A 316 10.53 9.58 9.32
C LEU A 316 11.19 10.90 8.93
N VAL A 317 10.49 12.01 9.21
CA VAL A 317 10.88 13.37 8.80
C VAL A 317 11.16 14.21 10.05
#